data_bbccf331d86d7b48f9bfed3f6498da04
#
_entry.id   bbccf331d86d7b48f9bfed3f6498da04
#
_cell.length_a   1.000
_cell.length_b   1.000
_cell.length_c   1.000
_cell.angle_alpha   90.00
_cell.angle_beta   90.00
_cell.angle_gamma   90.00
#
_symmetry.space_group_name_H-M   'P 1'
#
loop_
_entity.id
_entity.type
_entity.pdbx_description
1 polymer ?
#
loop_
_entity_poly.entity_id
_entity_poly.type
_entity_poly.pdbx_seq_one_letter_code
_entity_poly.pdbx_strand_id
1 'polypeptide(L)'
;NGAVAATALAARGAKVALVDKGDFAGFTSQNSSNLVWGGIKYMETFEFPLVRQLCMSRNHLLRSYPSSIKEIRFFTNLEKGFRFPPFMLYCGALLYWAIGNFFTRPPRFLIPRQINNVESVINTEHSIGGFEYSDAFLYDNDARFVFNFIRSAISYNCTAVNYIESLGSVRNEQGEWKTQLSNTKNGETFEVRSSVIINACGPYVDQQNQVSNQTTEHRHVYSKGIHLVVPQITNNERVLTFFADDGRLFFAIPMGGRTMVGTTDTRVSSPETEVTEEDRQFVLDNINKRLNLDKPLSETDIISERCGVRPLVIKSGEKNNTNEEWMKLSRKHAVDVDCEKKHISIFGGKLTDCLNVGEEICEAVQQLGIHLPDEKRKWYGEPPEAIRNEYLNQVDLMGLDKLTSSGASEVLSTRLWRRYGAQAIGLLENIREDPEMAKPLIEGTDYIRCELTQAARREMIVTLEDFLRRRSKL
;
A
#
# COMPACT_ATOMS: atom_id res chain seq x y z
N ASN A 1 1.87 -7.35 5.20
CA ASN A 1 2.77 -8.17 6.04
C ASN A 1 2.74 -9.64 5.58
N GLY A 2 1.58 -10.33 5.54
CA GLY A 2 1.50 -11.76 5.18
C GLY A 2 2.10 -12.10 3.81
N ALA A 3 1.87 -11.26 2.79
CA ALA A 3 2.41 -11.47 1.45
C ALA A 3 3.95 -11.45 1.42
N VAL A 4 4.56 -10.47 2.10
CA VAL A 4 6.02 -10.37 2.14
C VAL A 4 6.64 -11.47 3.01
N ALA A 5 6.02 -11.83 4.13
CA ALA A 5 6.46 -12.95 4.97
C ALA A 5 6.44 -14.27 4.19
N ALA A 6 5.34 -14.55 3.48
CA ALA A 6 5.23 -15.74 2.65
C ALA A 6 6.28 -15.77 1.53
N THR A 7 6.52 -14.63 0.87
CA THR A 7 7.53 -14.53 -0.20
C THR A 7 8.93 -14.76 0.34
N ALA A 8 9.28 -14.09 1.44
CA ALA A 8 10.61 -14.18 2.04
C ALA A 8 10.93 -15.61 2.51
N LEU A 9 9.99 -16.25 3.19
CA LEU A 9 10.14 -17.63 3.67
C LEU A 9 10.19 -18.64 2.52
N ALA A 10 9.27 -18.54 1.55
CA ALA A 10 9.24 -19.47 0.41
C ALA A 10 10.51 -19.35 -0.44
N ALA A 11 10.97 -18.13 -0.72
CA ALA A 11 12.20 -17.90 -1.45
C ALA A 11 13.43 -18.48 -0.74
N ARG A 12 13.42 -18.56 0.58
CA ARG A 12 14.49 -19.15 1.41
C ARG A 12 14.32 -20.64 1.67
N GLY A 13 13.41 -21.28 0.95
CA GLY A 13 13.23 -22.73 0.91
C GLY A 13 12.28 -23.28 1.99
N ALA A 14 11.58 -22.44 2.73
CA ALA A 14 10.52 -22.92 3.62
C ALA A 14 9.31 -23.40 2.80
N LYS A 15 8.66 -24.47 3.29
CA LYS A 15 7.37 -24.91 2.77
C LYS A 15 6.26 -24.06 3.39
N VAL A 16 5.65 -23.17 2.60
CA VAL A 16 4.69 -22.17 3.07
C VAL A 16 3.30 -22.43 2.49
N ALA A 17 2.28 -22.37 3.35
CA ALA A 17 0.88 -22.21 2.96
C ALA A 17 0.40 -20.81 3.39
N LEU A 18 -0.25 -20.08 2.47
CA LEU A 18 -0.80 -18.76 2.72
C LEU A 18 -2.30 -18.76 2.36
N VAL A 19 -3.14 -18.39 3.31
CA VAL A 19 -4.59 -18.27 3.10
C VAL A 19 -5.08 -16.88 3.45
N ASP A 20 -6.15 -16.43 2.80
CA ASP A 20 -6.86 -15.20 3.10
C ASP A 20 -8.38 -15.45 3.01
N LYS A 21 -9.15 -14.95 3.98
CA LYS A 21 -10.61 -15.14 4.02
C LYS A 21 -11.35 -14.43 2.90
N GLY A 22 -10.75 -13.42 2.31
CA GLY A 22 -11.22 -12.72 1.13
C GLY A 22 -10.26 -12.90 -0.03
N ASP A 23 -10.28 -11.97 -0.98
CA ASP A 23 -9.24 -11.90 -1.98
C ASP A 23 -7.96 -11.29 -1.39
N PHE A 24 -6.82 -11.72 -1.90
CA PHE A 24 -5.52 -11.15 -1.50
C PHE A 24 -5.45 -9.64 -1.73
N ALA A 25 -4.79 -8.96 -0.80
CA ALA A 25 -4.65 -7.51 -0.77
C ALA A 25 -5.96 -6.73 -0.55
N GLY A 26 -6.99 -7.38 -0.07
CA GLY A 26 -8.23 -6.77 0.39
C GLY A 26 -8.06 -5.91 1.66
N PHE A 27 -9.15 -5.49 2.25
CA PHE A 27 -9.20 -4.71 3.48
C PHE A 27 -8.34 -3.44 3.44
N THR A 28 -7.40 -3.27 4.38
CA THR A 28 -6.56 -2.07 4.48
C THR A 28 -5.69 -1.84 3.24
N SER A 29 -5.15 -2.89 2.61
CA SER A 29 -4.24 -2.76 1.48
C SER A 29 -4.88 -2.13 0.24
N GLN A 30 -6.13 -2.46 -0.08
CA GLN A 30 -6.82 -1.86 -1.24
C GLN A 30 -7.32 -0.43 -0.98
N ASN A 31 -7.42 -0.01 0.29
CA ASN A 31 -7.98 1.28 0.71
C ASN A 31 -6.90 2.30 1.11
N SER A 32 -5.64 2.03 0.81
CA SER A 32 -4.50 2.88 1.10
C SER A 32 -4.40 4.06 0.10
N SER A 33 -3.51 5.00 0.40
CA SER A 33 -3.28 6.21 -0.38
C SER A 33 -2.28 6.05 -1.53
N ASN A 34 -1.80 4.86 -1.81
CA ASN A 34 -0.74 4.54 -2.78
C ASN A 34 0.61 5.24 -2.49
N LEU A 35 0.81 5.77 -1.29
CA LEU A 35 2.01 6.49 -0.92
C LEU A 35 3.02 5.58 -0.21
N VAL A 36 4.27 5.61 -0.66
CA VAL A 36 5.43 5.03 0.00
C VAL A 36 6.11 6.15 0.78
N TRP A 37 5.53 6.48 1.93
CA TRP A 37 5.81 7.70 2.66
C TRP A 37 6.83 7.50 3.78
N GLY A 38 7.89 8.33 3.80
CA GLY A 38 8.93 8.30 4.83
C GLY A 38 8.55 8.97 6.15
N GLY A 39 7.34 9.54 6.24
CA GLY A 39 6.76 9.93 7.53
C GLY A 39 7.27 11.24 8.11
N ILE A 40 7.47 12.28 7.30
CA ILE A 40 7.93 13.61 7.75
C ILE A 40 7.14 14.15 8.97
N LYS A 41 5.83 13.83 9.07
CA LYS A 41 4.98 14.26 10.20
C LYS A 41 5.46 13.74 11.56
N TYR A 42 6.11 12.57 11.61
CA TYR A 42 6.60 12.02 12.89
C TYR A 42 7.80 12.80 13.47
N MET A 43 8.35 13.74 12.71
CA MET A 43 9.33 14.70 13.26
C MET A 43 8.70 15.65 14.28
N GLU A 44 7.38 15.91 14.21
CA GLU A 44 6.64 16.71 15.19
C GLU A 44 6.60 16.04 16.56
N THR A 45 6.64 14.72 16.63
CA THR A 45 6.68 13.91 17.85
C THR A 45 8.10 13.45 18.21
N PHE A 46 9.11 13.98 17.52
CA PHE A 46 10.53 13.67 17.72
C PHE A 46 10.89 12.18 17.49
N GLU A 47 10.08 11.43 16.72
CA GLU A 47 10.35 10.03 16.36
C GLU A 47 11.41 9.91 15.24
N PHE A 48 12.54 10.59 15.38
CA PHE A 48 13.61 10.59 14.36
C PHE A 48 14.12 9.21 13.97
N PRO A 49 14.27 8.22 14.89
CA PRO A 49 14.67 6.88 14.50
C PRO A 49 13.64 6.22 13.56
N LEU A 50 12.33 6.38 13.80
CA LEU A 50 11.27 5.88 12.94
C LEU A 50 11.31 6.56 11.56
N VAL A 51 11.48 7.89 11.53
CA VAL A 51 11.62 8.65 10.26
C VAL A 51 12.83 8.16 9.48
N ARG A 52 13.97 7.93 10.14
CA ARG A 52 15.17 7.37 9.51
C ARG A 52 14.90 5.99 8.91
N GLN A 53 14.29 5.08 9.67
CA GLN A 53 13.93 3.74 9.20
C GLN A 53 13.03 3.82 7.97
N LEU A 54 11.95 4.59 8.02
CA LEU A 54 10.98 4.72 6.92
C LEU A 54 11.60 5.36 5.67
N CYS A 55 12.47 6.37 5.83
CA CYS A 55 13.20 6.96 4.71
C CYS A 55 14.14 5.96 4.04
N MET A 56 14.85 5.13 4.83
CA MET A 56 15.73 4.08 4.28
C MET A 56 14.91 3.01 3.58
N SER A 57 13.81 2.57 4.15
CA SER A 57 12.89 1.60 3.56
C SER A 57 12.29 2.11 2.24
N ARG A 58 11.84 3.38 2.20
CA ARG A 58 11.40 4.05 0.97
C ARG A 58 12.49 4.06 -0.10
N ASN A 59 13.71 4.47 0.25
CA ASN A 59 14.84 4.52 -0.68
C ASN A 59 15.18 3.12 -1.20
N HIS A 60 15.07 2.10 -0.35
CA HIS A 60 15.27 0.71 -0.71
C HIS A 60 14.20 0.22 -1.70
N LEU A 61 12.94 0.53 -1.45
CA LEU A 61 11.83 0.21 -2.35
C LEU A 61 11.99 0.89 -3.72
N LEU A 62 12.35 2.19 -3.76
CA LEU A 62 12.61 2.92 -5.02
C LEU A 62 13.72 2.28 -5.86
N ARG A 63 14.78 1.75 -5.21
CA ARG A 63 15.86 1.03 -5.90
C ARG A 63 15.47 -0.37 -6.35
N SER A 64 14.65 -1.06 -5.56
CA SER A 64 14.29 -2.45 -5.80
C SER A 64 13.15 -2.62 -6.82
N TYR A 65 12.28 -1.60 -6.93
CA TYR A 65 11.09 -1.61 -7.79
C TYR A 65 10.95 -0.31 -8.61
N PRO A 66 11.98 0.05 -9.43
CA PRO A 66 12.01 1.33 -10.14
C PRO A 66 10.89 1.49 -11.18
N SER A 67 10.30 0.40 -11.68
CA SER A 67 9.16 0.46 -12.58
C SER A 67 7.84 0.72 -11.83
N SER A 68 7.70 0.20 -10.60
CA SER A 68 6.44 0.25 -9.84
C SER A 68 6.36 1.41 -8.87
N ILE A 69 7.49 1.90 -8.36
CA ILE A 69 7.57 2.95 -7.35
C ILE A 69 8.33 4.13 -7.90
N LYS A 70 7.73 5.31 -7.84
CA LYS A 70 8.32 6.56 -8.35
C LYS A 70 8.39 7.62 -7.27
N GLU A 71 9.37 8.50 -7.39
CA GLU A 71 9.45 9.73 -6.61
C GLU A 71 8.32 10.68 -7.03
N ILE A 72 7.63 11.25 -6.05
CA ILE A 72 6.58 12.26 -6.25
C ILE A 72 6.84 13.48 -5.37
N ARG A 73 6.51 14.66 -5.88
CA ARG A 73 6.57 15.92 -5.12
C ARG A 73 5.34 16.09 -4.25
N PHE A 74 5.54 16.47 -3.03
CA PHE A 74 4.53 16.95 -2.09
C PHE A 74 4.60 18.47 -2.07
N PHE A 75 3.53 19.11 -2.45
CA PHE A 75 3.41 20.56 -2.55
C PHE A 75 2.53 21.07 -1.44
N THR A 76 3.11 21.80 -0.49
CA THR A 76 2.41 22.25 0.72
C THR A 76 2.20 23.75 0.69
N ASN A 77 0.95 24.18 0.83
CA ASN A 77 0.57 25.57 1.08
C ASN A 77 0.23 25.76 2.56
N LEU A 78 0.69 26.87 3.14
CA LEU A 78 0.47 27.23 4.53
C LEU A 78 -0.32 28.53 4.60
N GLU A 79 -1.37 28.52 5.41
CA GLU A 79 -2.27 29.65 5.59
C GLU A 79 -1.93 30.47 6.84
N LYS A 80 -2.35 31.72 6.85
CA LYS A 80 -2.20 32.62 8.01
C LYS A 80 -2.86 32.03 9.25
N GLY A 81 -2.13 32.05 10.37
CA GLY A 81 -2.59 31.43 11.62
C GLY A 81 -2.08 30.00 11.83
N PHE A 82 -1.36 29.42 10.86
CA PHE A 82 -0.71 28.15 11.10
C PHE A 82 0.36 28.25 12.19
N ARG A 83 0.45 27.23 13.04
CA ARG A 83 1.27 27.21 14.27
C ARG A 83 2.78 27.42 14.06
N PHE A 84 3.29 27.11 12.86
CA PHE A 84 4.71 27.25 12.51
C PHE A 84 4.89 28.11 11.26
N PRO A 85 5.92 29.00 11.23
CA PRO A 85 6.22 29.79 10.05
C PRO A 85 6.71 28.87 8.89
N PRO A 86 6.42 29.23 7.62
CA PRO A 86 6.77 28.42 6.45
C PRO A 86 8.26 28.09 6.36
N PHE A 87 9.12 29.04 6.73
CA PHE A 87 10.56 28.83 6.71
C PHE A 87 11.01 27.76 7.72
N MET A 88 10.41 27.70 8.90
CA MET A 88 10.72 26.66 9.89
C MET A 88 10.35 25.27 9.37
N LEU A 89 9.19 25.13 8.74
CA LEU A 89 8.78 23.86 8.13
C LEU A 89 9.66 23.47 6.95
N TYR A 90 10.11 24.45 6.17
CA TYR A 90 11.11 24.21 5.12
C TYR A 90 12.44 23.69 5.70
N CYS A 91 12.93 24.26 6.82
CA CYS A 91 14.10 23.72 7.52
C CYS A 91 13.85 22.29 8.02
N GLY A 92 12.63 22.00 8.50
CA GLY A 92 12.21 20.62 8.81
C GLY A 92 12.26 19.70 7.60
N ALA A 93 11.81 20.15 6.42
CA ALA A 93 11.89 19.38 5.18
C ALA A 93 13.35 19.15 4.73
N LEU A 94 14.26 20.12 4.93
CA LEU A 94 15.71 19.94 4.69
C LEU A 94 16.31 18.89 5.63
N LEU A 95 15.95 18.93 6.92
CA LEU A 95 16.38 17.92 7.89
C LEU A 95 15.83 16.52 7.51
N TYR A 96 14.57 16.44 7.10
CA TYR A 96 13.96 15.20 6.60
C TYR A 96 14.73 14.64 5.39
N TRP A 97 15.10 15.50 4.44
CA TRP A 97 15.89 15.12 3.28
C TRP A 97 17.28 14.61 3.67
N ALA A 98 17.94 15.27 4.64
CA ALA A 98 19.23 14.82 5.18
C ALA A 98 19.11 13.47 5.91
N ILE A 99 18.06 13.26 6.74
CA ILE A 99 17.73 11.98 7.38
C ILE A 99 17.54 10.89 6.31
N GLY A 100 16.96 11.22 5.15
CA GLY A 100 16.79 10.35 3.99
C GLY A 100 18.06 10.14 3.15
N ASN A 101 19.25 10.51 3.64
CA ASN A 101 20.53 10.44 2.93
C ASN A 101 20.55 11.21 1.59
N PHE A 102 19.83 12.32 1.50
CA PHE A 102 19.77 13.15 0.30
C PHE A 102 19.35 12.39 -0.98
N PHE A 103 18.63 11.29 -0.81
CA PHE A 103 18.34 10.37 -1.90
C PHE A 103 17.30 10.92 -2.89
N THR A 104 16.29 11.61 -2.39
CA THR A 104 15.25 12.24 -3.22
C THR A 104 15.66 13.64 -3.65
N ARG A 105 14.89 14.26 -4.55
CA ARG A 105 15.12 15.66 -4.94
C ARG A 105 15.05 16.59 -3.72
N PRO A 106 15.90 17.64 -3.66
CA PRO A 106 15.93 18.56 -2.55
C PRO A 106 14.62 19.32 -2.37
N PRO A 107 14.25 19.69 -1.13
CA PRO A 107 13.12 20.56 -0.86
C PRO A 107 13.29 21.94 -1.50
N ARG A 108 12.16 22.59 -1.79
CA ARG A 108 12.11 23.99 -2.28
C ARG A 108 11.20 24.81 -1.38
N PHE A 109 11.66 26.01 -1.02
CA PHE A 109 10.81 27.00 -0.39
C PHE A 109 9.99 27.74 -1.45
N LEU A 110 8.75 28.10 -1.13
CA LEU A 110 7.81 28.74 -2.04
C LEU A 110 7.17 29.97 -1.36
N ILE A 111 7.27 31.12 -2.02
CA ILE A 111 6.50 32.29 -1.62
C ILE A 111 5.09 32.23 -2.27
N PRO A 112 4.08 32.96 -1.74
CA PRO A 112 2.68 32.88 -2.23
C PRO A 112 2.54 33.08 -3.73
N ARG A 113 3.27 34.05 -4.31
CA ARG A 113 3.28 34.31 -5.76
C ARG A 113 3.78 33.11 -6.58
N GLN A 114 4.79 32.40 -6.07
CA GLN A 114 5.30 31.19 -6.72
C GLN A 114 4.32 30.03 -6.63
N ILE A 115 3.60 29.90 -5.52
CA ILE A 115 2.55 28.89 -5.34
C ILE A 115 1.48 29.07 -6.42
N ASN A 116 0.93 30.26 -6.56
CA ASN A 116 -0.10 30.56 -7.55
C ASN A 116 0.36 30.34 -9.01
N ASN A 117 1.63 30.65 -9.31
CA ASN A 117 2.16 30.44 -10.67
C ASN A 117 2.40 28.96 -11.02
N VAL A 118 2.75 28.14 -10.03
CA VAL A 118 3.11 26.72 -10.21
C VAL A 118 1.89 25.81 -10.07
N GLU A 119 0.90 26.23 -9.25
CA GLU A 119 -0.30 25.46 -8.96
C GLU A 119 -1.48 26.41 -8.73
N SER A 120 -2.05 26.91 -9.84
CA SER A 120 -3.11 27.94 -9.84
C SER A 120 -4.41 27.46 -9.18
N VAL A 121 -4.60 26.14 -9.07
CA VAL A 121 -5.77 25.55 -8.40
C VAL A 121 -5.77 25.76 -6.88
N ILE A 122 -4.63 26.08 -6.27
CA ILE A 122 -4.54 26.32 -4.83
C ILE A 122 -5.09 27.72 -4.49
N ASN A 123 -5.99 27.78 -3.52
CA ASN A 123 -6.41 29.06 -2.95
C ASN A 123 -5.26 29.68 -2.18
N THR A 124 -4.79 30.84 -2.65
CA THR A 124 -3.65 31.56 -2.07
C THR A 124 -4.05 32.84 -1.32
N GLU A 125 -5.34 33.12 -1.14
CA GLU A 125 -5.85 34.35 -0.53
C GLU A 125 -5.26 34.57 0.89
N HIS A 126 -5.15 33.48 1.66
CA HIS A 126 -4.57 33.50 3.01
C HIS A 126 -3.18 32.85 3.09
N SER A 127 -2.54 32.60 1.96
CA SER A 127 -1.23 31.94 1.92
C SER A 127 -0.13 32.84 2.49
N ILE A 128 0.67 32.26 3.38
CA ILE A 128 1.92 32.89 3.91
C ILE A 128 3.18 32.27 3.29
N GLY A 129 3.01 31.35 2.35
CA GLY A 129 4.08 30.60 1.70
C GLY A 129 3.95 29.11 1.90
N GLY A 130 4.95 28.38 1.43
CA GLY A 130 4.92 26.92 1.51
C GLY A 130 6.26 26.29 1.13
N PHE A 131 6.24 25.01 0.90
CA PHE A 131 7.42 24.27 0.48
C PHE A 131 7.03 23.01 -0.32
N GLU A 132 7.97 22.57 -1.10
CA GLU A 132 7.91 21.24 -1.73
C GLU A 132 8.97 20.33 -1.12
N TYR A 133 8.63 19.07 -0.96
CA TYR A 133 9.57 17.99 -0.66
C TYR A 133 9.22 16.74 -1.47
N SER A 134 10.05 15.72 -1.44
CA SER A 134 9.81 14.49 -2.19
C SER A 134 9.64 13.29 -1.28
N ASP A 135 8.70 12.44 -1.66
CA ASP A 135 8.55 11.08 -1.17
C ASP A 135 8.30 10.15 -2.36
N ALA A 136 7.69 8.99 -2.16
CA ALA A 136 7.42 8.07 -3.23
C ALA A 136 5.96 7.61 -3.26
N PHE A 137 5.52 7.11 -4.41
CA PHE A 137 4.20 6.54 -4.59
C PHE A 137 4.21 5.34 -5.52
N LEU A 138 3.19 4.50 -5.40
CA LEU A 138 2.95 3.35 -6.25
C LEU A 138 2.19 3.78 -7.51
N TYR A 139 2.74 3.42 -8.66
CA TYR A 139 2.21 3.83 -9.96
C TYR A 139 0.84 3.22 -10.26
N ASP A 140 0.67 1.92 -9.96
CA ASP A 140 -0.62 1.25 -10.08
C ASP A 140 -1.46 1.45 -8.81
N ASN A 141 -1.40 0.54 -7.86
CA ASN A 141 -2.01 0.69 -6.54
C ASN A 141 -1.34 -0.25 -5.53
N ASP A 142 -1.62 -0.03 -4.24
CA ASP A 142 -1.08 -0.85 -3.15
C ASP A 142 -1.49 -2.31 -3.28
N ALA A 143 -2.74 -2.58 -3.64
CA ALA A 143 -3.24 -3.95 -3.76
C ALA A 143 -2.51 -4.73 -4.85
N ARG A 144 -2.25 -4.10 -6.01
CA ARG A 144 -1.45 -4.69 -7.09
C ARG A 144 -0.02 -4.99 -6.62
N PHE A 145 0.59 -4.07 -5.91
CA PHE A 145 1.95 -4.23 -5.39
C PHE A 145 2.02 -5.37 -4.37
N VAL A 146 1.05 -5.48 -3.46
CA VAL A 146 0.94 -6.59 -2.51
C VAL A 146 0.71 -7.91 -3.24
N PHE A 147 -0.16 -7.93 -4.26
CA PHE A 147 -0.40 -9.15 -5.03
C PHE A 147 0.85 -9.61 -5.81
N ASN A 148 1.72 -8.69 -6.23
CA ASN A 148 2.98 -9.07 -6.87
C ASN A 148 3.90 -9.87 -5.92
N PHE A 149 3.85 -9.64 -4.60
CA PHE A 149 4.52 -10.52 -3.62
C PHE A 149 3.86 -11.89 -3.55
N ILE A 150 2.52 -11.98 -3.55
CA ILE A 150 1.81 -13.29 -3.59
C ILE A 150 2.24 -14.10 -4.81
N ARG A 151 2.27 -13.46 -5.98
CA ARG A 151 2.71 -14.08 -7.23
C ARG A 151 4.16 -14.54 -7.15
N SER A 152 5.03 -13.77 -6.53
CA SER A 152 6.42 -14.16 -6.28
C SER A 152 6.51 -15.33 -5.30
N ALA A 153 5.72 -15.36 -4.23
CA ALA A 153 5.66 -16.48 -3.30
C ALA A 153 5.25 -17.77 -4.00
N ILE A 154 4.23 -17.73 -4.87
CA ILE A 154 3.80 -18.88 -5.70
C ILE A 154 4.95 -19.37 -6.60
N SER A 155 5.74 -18.46 -7.19
CA SER A 155 6.89 -18.84 -8.01
C SER A 155 8.02 -19.51 -7.21
N TYR A 156 8.00 -19.35 -5.89
CA TYR A 156 8.87 -20.07 -4.93
C TYR A 156 8.17 -21.26 -4.28
N ASN A 157 7.14 -21.82 -4.90
CA ASN A 157 6.38 -22.98 -4.44
C ASN A 157 5.56 -22.76 -3.15
N CYS A 158 5.21 -21.53 -2.80
CA CYS A 158 4.20 -21.26 -1.78
C CYS A 158 2.82 -21.73 -2.27
N THR A 159 2.10 -22.45 -1.44
CA THR A 159 0.67 -22.76 -1.68
C THR A 159 -0.15 -21.57 -1.17
N ALA A 160 -0.57 -20.69 -2.07
CA ALA A 160 -1.40 -19.53 -1.75
C ALA A 160 -2.83 -19.74 -2.23
N VAL A 161 -3.82 -19.53 -1.35
CA VAL A 161 -5.25 -19.67 -1.68
C VAL A 161 -6.05 -18.56 -1.02
N ASN A 162 -6.84 -17.83 -1.82
CA ASN A 162 -7.77 -16.82 -1.34
C ASN A 162 -9.17 -17.41 -1.08
N TYR A 163 -10.03 -16.67 -0.39
CA TYR A 163 -11.36 -17.10 0.04
C TYR A 163 -11.35 -18.33 0.96
N ILE A 164 -10.29 -18.47 1.73
CA ILE A 164 -10.14 -19.50 2.75
C ILE A 164 -9.96 -18.84 4.12
N GLU A 165 -10.92 -19.03 5.01
CA GLU A 165 -10.92 -18.48 6.36
C GLU A 165 -10.33 -19.47 7.35
N SER A 166 -9.51 -19.00 8.27
CA SER A 166 -9.05 -19.75 9.42
C SER A 166 -10.08 -19.67 10.54
N LEU A 167 -10.64 -20.81 10.93
CA LEU A 167 -11.59 -20.93 12.05
C LEU A 167 -10.90 -21.10 13.41
N GLY A 168 -9.58 -21.15 13.43
CA GLY A 168 -8.75 -21.30 14.61
C GLY A 168 -7.73 -22.42 14.46
N SER A 169 -6.78 -22.44 15.37
CA SER A 169 -5.67 -23.40 15.36
C SER A 169 -5.48 -23.97 16.76
N VAL A 170 -5.24 -25.29 16.83
CA VAL A 170 -4.89 -25.98 18.07
C VAL A 170 -3.58 -26.72 17.90
N ARG A 171 -2.77 -26.77 18.96
CA ARG A 171 -1.53 -27.50 18.95
C ARG A 171 -1.75 -28.92 19.49
N ASN A 172 -1.28 -29.93 18.78
CA ASN A 172 -1.38 -31.33 19.20
C ASN A 172 -0.23 -31.68 20.17
N GLU A 173 -0.30 -32.89 20.74
CA GLU A 173 0.70 -33.41 21.68
C GLU A 173 2.10 -33.56 21.04
N GLN A 174 2.17 -33.73 19.72
CA GLN A 174 3.43 -33.81 18.96
C GLN A 174 4.04 -32.43 18.69
N GLY A 175 3.37 -31.35 19.12
CA GLY A 175 3.83 -29.99 18.93
C GLY A 175 3.56 -29.41 17.54
N GLU A 176 2.70 -30.05 16.72
CA GLU A 176 2.25 -29.53 15.45
C GLU A 176 0.96 -28.72 15.62
N TRP A 177 0.82 -27.69 14.82
CA TRP A 177 -0.41 -26.95 14.69
C TRP A 177 -1.38 -27.64 13.71
N LYS A 178 -2.62 -27.75 14.13
CA LYS A 178 -3.76 -28.12 13.30
C LYS A 178 -4.67 -26.92 13.16
N THR A 179 -4.74 -26.39 11.94
CA THR A 179 -5.58 -25.23 11.60
C THR A 179 -6.81 -25.70 10.86
N GLN A 180 -7.98 -25.40 11.41
CA GLN A 180 -9.25 -25.65 10.72
C GLN A 180 -9.51 -24.50 9.75
N LEU A 181 -9.72 -24.83 8.50
CA LEU A 181 -9.96 -23.89 7.42
C LEU A 181 -11.35 -24.08 6.83
N SER A 182 -11.95 -22.99 6.33
CA SER A 182 -13.24 -23.02 5.63
C SER A 182 -13.16 -22.22 4.34
N ASN A 183 -13.67 -22.79 3.27
CA ASN A 183 -13.86 -22.09 2.01
C ASN A 183 -15.09 -21.17 2.13
N THR A 184 -14.87 -19.85 2.08
CA THR A 184 -15.93 -18.84 2.28
C THR A 184 -16.94 -18.79 1.12
N LYS A 185 -16.70 -19.49 0.01
CA LYS A 185 -17.60 -19.53 -1.16
C LYS A 185 -18.58 -20.71 -1.13
N ASN A 186 -18.17 -21.85 -0.59
CA ASN A 186 -19.00 -23.06 -0.59
C ASN A 186 -19.19 -23.68 0.81
N GLY A 187 -18.52 -23.15 1.84
CA GLY A 187 -18.61 -23.64 3.21
C GLY A 187 -17.84 -24.95 3.49
N GLU A 188 -17.10 -25.47 2.51
CA GLU A 188 -16.30 -26.68 2.70
C GLU A 188 -15.20 -26.43 3.73
N THR A 189 -15.02 -27.38 4.65
CA THR A 189 -14.01 -27.29 5.72
C THR A 189 -12.95 -28.37 5.58
N PHE A 190 -11.71 -28.04 5.92
CA PHE A 190 -10.58 -28.96 5.89
C PHE A 190 -9.51 -28.56 6.91
N GLU A 191 -8.58 -29.44 7.21
CA GLU A 191 -7.49 -29.24 8.17
C GLU A 191 -6.15 -29.10 7.46
N VAL A 192 -5.33 -28.16 7.92
CA VAL A 192 -3.92 -28.03 7.52
C VAL A 192 -3.03 -28.15 8.74
N ARG A 193 -1.92 -28.87 8.59
CA ARG A 193 -0.90 -29.05 9.66
C ARG A 193 0.33 -28.23 9.34
N SER A 194 0.91 -27.62 10.38
CA SER A 194 2.13 -26.85 10.27
C SER A 194 2.96 -26.89 11.55
N SER A 195 4.27 -26.68 11.42
CA SER A 195 5.18 -26.56 12.56
C SER A 195 5.14 -25.18 13.22
N VAL A 196 4.81 -24.14 12.44
CA VAL A 196 4.72 -22.75 12.87
C VAL A 196 3.45 -22.14 12.33
N ILE A 197 2.81 -21.26 13.11
CA ILE A 197 1.74 -20.39 12.66
C ILE A 197 2.24 -18.95 12.64
N ILE A 198 1.94 -18.23 11.56
CA ILE A 198 2.16 -16.81 11.43
C ILE A 198 0.82 -16.12 11.21
N ASN A 199 0.33 -15.46 12.25
CA ASN A 199 -0.87 -14.65 12.19
C ASN A 199 -0.54 -13.27 11.61
N ALA A 200 -0.83 -13.08 10.34
CA ALA A 200 -0.64 -11.84 9.60
C ALA A 200 -1.99 -11.26 9.09
N CYS A 201 -3.07 -11.47 9.86
CA CYS A 201 -4.44 -11.14 9.48
C CYS A 201 -4.75 -9.63 9.50
N GLY A 202 -3.73 -8.74 9.56
CA GLY A 202 -3.90 -7.29 9.52
C GLY A 202 -4.82 -6.82 10.64
N PRO A 203 -5.93 -6.09 10.35
CA PRO A 203 -6.82 -5.61 11.40
C PRO A 203 -7.54 -6.71 12.18
N TYR A 204 -7.50 -7.96 11.74
CA TYR A 204 -8.14 -9.12 12.38
C TYR A 204 -7.18 -9.99 13.18
N VAL A 205 -5.93 -9.56 13.41
CA VAL A 205 -4.94 -10.33 14.17
C VAL A 205 -5.43 -10.70 15.57
N ASP A 206 -6.05 -9.75 16.29
CA ASP A 206 -6.57 -9.98 17.64
C ASP A 206 -7.69 -11.05 17.66
N GLN A 207 -8.59 -11.00 16.68
CA GLN A 207 -9.67 -11.98 16.53
C GLN A 207 -9.10 -13.37 16.23
N GLN A 208 -8.11 -13.46 15.34
CA GLN A 208 -7.47 -14.74 15.00
C GLN A 208 -6.68 -15.29 16.19
N ASN A 209 -6.04 -14.46 17.00
CA ASN A 209 -5.39 -14.88 18.24
C ASN A 209 -6.41 -15.40 19.24
N GLN A 210 -7.57 -14.74 19.38
CA GLN A 210 -8.64 -15.18 20.27
C GLN A 210 -9.18 -16.56 19.88
N VAL A 211 -9.50 -16.81 18.61
CA VAL A 211 -10.03 -18.13 18.16
C VAL A 211 -8.97 -19.23 18.19
N SER A 212 -7.69 -18.88 18.19
CA SER A 212 -6.57 -19.81 18.36
C SER A 212 -6.04 -19.90 19.80
N ASN A 213 -6.72 -19.25 20.75
CA ASN A 213 -6.39 -19.21 22.18
C ASN A 213 -4.93 -18.75 22.45
N GLN A 214 -4.51 -17.68 21.75
CA GLN A 214 -3.19 -17.08 21.87
C GLN A 214 -3.24 -15.77 22.67
N THR A 215 -2.25 -15.60 23.54
CA THR A 215 -2.03 -14.35 24.29
C THR A 215 -0.82 -13.63 23.72
N THR A 216 -0.93 -12.31 23.51
CA THR A 216 0.10 -11.49 22.90
C THR A 216 0.41 -10.25 23.74
N GLU A 217 1.64 -9.72 23.61
CA GLU A 217 2.06 -8.49 24.28
C GLU A 217 1.40 -7.26 23.70
N HIS A 218 1.03 -7.32 22.41
CA HIS A 218 0.41 -6.24 21.68
C HIS A 218 -1.03 -6.55 21.27
N ARG A 219 -1.78 -5.50 20.99
CA ARG A 219 -3.12 -5.54 20.41
C ARG A 219 -3.38 -4.34 19.54
N HIS A 220 -4.46 -4.34 18.78
CA HIS A 220 -4.86 -3.23 17.95
C HIS A 220 -5.87 -2.29 18.61
N VAL A 221 -5.80 -1.03 18.20
CA VAL A 221 -6.88 -0.05 18.22
C VAL A 221 -7.04 0.49 16.80
N TYR A 222 -8.25 0.91 16.44
CA TYR A 222 -8.58 1.14 15.03
C TYR A 222 -8.85 2.60 14.73
N SER A 223 -8.25 3.08 13.64
CA SER A 223 -8.47 4.40 13.06
C SER A 223 -9.04 4.26 11.65
N LYS A 224 -10.27 4.72 11.45
CA LYS A 224 -10.90 4.83 10.14
C LYS A 224 -10.30 6.01 9.38
N GLY A 225 -9.97 5.79 8.12
CA GLY A 225 -9.59 6.83 7.18
C GLY A 225 -10.29 6.64 5.86
N ILE A 226 -10.92 7.71 5.35
CA ILE A 226 -11.61 7.66 4.07
C ILE A 226 -10.89 8.52 3.02
N HIS A 227 -11.09 8.17 1.76
CA HIS A 227 -10.74 9.01 0.64
C HIS A 227 -11.89 9.03 -0.36
N LEU A 228 -12.10 10.17 -0.98
CA LEU A 228 -13.00 10.34 -2.10
C LEU A 228 -12.20 10.42 -3.40
N VAL A 229 -12.64 9.72 -4.43
CA VAL A 229 -12.09 9.83 -5.78
C VAL A 229 -13.01 10.76 -6.57
N VAL A 230 -12.43 11.83 -7.09
CA VAL A 230 -13.14 12.90 -7.81
C VAL A 230 -12.51 13.13 -9.19
N PRO A 231 -13.12 13.88 -10.10
CA PRO A 231 -12.47 14.29 -11.34
C PRO A 231 -11.11 14.94 -11.12
N GLN A 232 -10.26 14.90 -12.12
CA GLN A 232 -8.91 15.46 -12.04
C GLN A 232 -8.94 16.95 -11.68
N ILE A 233 -8.28 17.29 -10.56
CA ILE A 233 -8.22 18.67 -10.04
C ILE A 233 -7.12 19.48 -10.71
N THR A 234 -5.97 18.87 -10.99
CA THR A 234 -4.82 19.52 -11.61
C THR A 234 -4.14 18.58 -12.60
N ASN A 235 -3.50 19.15 -13.63
CA ASN A 235 -2.71 18.38 -14.59
C ASN A 235 -1.29 18.08 -14.09
N ASN A 236 -0.90 18.59 -12.93
CA ASN A 236 0.42 18.38 -12.37
C ASN A 236 0.47 17.05 -11.60
N GLU A 237 1.48 16.23 -11.89
CA GLU A 237 1.74 14.98 -11.17
C GLU A 237 2.46 15.26 -9.84
N ARG A 238 1.71 15.81 -8.86
CA ARG A 238 2.19 16.06 -7.50
C ARG A 238 1.07 15.88 -6.48
N VAL A 239 1.44 15.59 -5.26
CA VAL A 239 0.51 15.53 -4.13
C VAL A 239 0.35 16.94 -3.58
N LEU A 240 -0.87 17.50 -3.65
CA LEU A 240 -1.18 18.72 -2.96
C LEU A 240 -1.44 18.40 -1.49
N THR A 241 -0.76 19.11 -0.60
CA THR A 241 -0.78 18.84 0.84
C THR A 241 -1.29 20.05 1.57
N PHE A 242 -2.31 19.83 2.38
CA PHE A 242 -2.97 20.85 3.19
C PHE A 242 -3.05 20.38 4.64
N PHE A 243 -3.34 21.34 5.52
CA PHE A 243 -3.78 21.06 6.87
C PHE A 243 -5.28 21.30 6.97
N ALA A 244 -6.05 20.30 7.39
CA ALA A 244 -7.46 20.44 7.67
C ALA A 244 -7.70 21.39 8.84
N ASP A 245 -8.94 21.82 9.05
CA ASP A 245 -9.30 22.81 10.10
C ASP A 245 -8.95 22.32 11.52
N ASP A 246 -8.88 21.00 11.72
CA ASP A 246 -8.42 20.36 12.96
C ASP A 246 -6.91 20.09 13.02
N GLY A 247 -6.13 20.59 12.04
CA GLY A 247 -4.68 20.45 11.97
C GLY A 247 -4.17 19.10 11.43
N ARG A 248 -5.06 18.21 10.98
CA ARG A 248 -4.65 16.96 10.31
C ARG A 248 -4.09 17.23 8.92
N LEU A 249 -3.14 16.38 8.49
CA LEU A 249 -2.67 16.38 7.11
C LEU A 249 -3.78 15.86 6.18
N PHE A 250 -3.97 16.57 5.08
CA PHE A 250 -4.97 16.32 4.07
C PHE A 250 -4.33 16.39 2.69
N PHE A 251 -4.67 15.47 1.82
CA PHE A 251 -4.01 15.32 0.53
C PHE A 251 -4.99 15.35 -0.63
N ALA A 252 -4.56 15.92 -1.76
CA ALA A 252 -5.11 15.65 -3.08
C ALA A 252 -4.03 14.93 -3.89
N ILE A 253 -4.25 13.67 -4.19
CA ILE A 253 -3.26 12.74 -4.75
C ILE A 253 -3.65 12.42 -6.19
N PRO A 254 -2.75 12.61 -7.18
CA PRO A 254 -3.05 12.29 -8.56
C PRO A 254 -3.27 10.77 -8.74
N MET A 255 -4.30 10.41 -9.51
CA MET A 255 -4.69 9.04 -9.77
C MET A 255 -5.08 8.86 -11.25
N GLY A 256 -4.12 9.07 -12.17
CA GLY A 256 -4.38 9.16 -13.60
C GLY A 256 -5.27 10.37 -13.92
N GLY A 257 -6.33 10.16 -14.69
CA GLY A 257 -7.33 11.21 -15.00
C GLY A 257 -8.28 11.58 -13.86
N ARG A 258 -7.95 11.25 -12.62
CA ARG A 258 -8.76 11.48 -11.41
C ARG A 258 -7.87 11.99 -10.28
N THR A 259 -8.50 12.48 -9.21
CA THR A 259 -7.78 12.86 -7.97
C THR A 259 -8.41 12.14 -6.79
N MET A 260 -7.57 11.58 -5.93
CA MET A 260 -7.99 11.03 -4.65
C MET A 260 -7.78 12.05 -3.54
N VAL A 261 -8.84 12.39 -2.81
CA VAL A 261 -8.86 13.45 -1.80
C VAL A 261 -9.12 12.84 -0.42
N GLY A 262 -8.39 13.24 0.59
CA GLY A 262 -8.50 12.77 1.98
C GLY A 262 -7.19 12.98 2.74
N THR A 263 -7.14 12.59 3.99
CA THR A 263 -7.89 11.50 4.64
C THR A 263 -8.55 11.98 5.93
N THR A 264 -9.53 11.23 6.41
CA THR A 264 -10.02 11.34 7.80
C THR A 264 -9.15 10.52 8.75
N ASP A 265 -9.31 10.74 10.05
CA ASP A 265 -8.69 9.95 11.13
C ASP A 265 -9.68 9.85 12.29
N THR A 266 -10.58 8.87 12.20
CA THR A 266 -11.69 8.70 13.14
C THR A 266 -11.51 7.40 13.92
N ARG A 267 -11.53 7.47 15.26
CA ARG A 267 -11.48 6.28 16.10
C ARG A 267 -12.72 5.42 15.90
N VAL A 268 -12.53 4.12 15.71
CA VAL A 268 -13.59 3.12 15.58
C VAL A 268 -13.32 1.92 16.46
N SER A 269 -14.38 1.19 16.80
CA SER A 269 -14.29 0.02 17.69
C SER A 269 -14.06 -1.30 16.95
N SER A 270 -14.32 -1.31 15.64
CA SER A 270 -14.23 -2.50 14.78
C SER A 270 -13.45 -2.18 13.50
N PRO A 271 -12.75 -3.15 12.92
CA PRO A 271 -12.18 -3.02 11.59
C PRO A 271 -13.24 -2.97 10.47
N GLU A 272 -14.46 -3.35 10.75
CA GLU A 272 -15.59 -3.30 9.82
C GLU A 272 -16.27 -1.94 9.95
N THR A 273 -16.13 -1.12 8.92
CA THR A 273 -16.66 0.25 8.90
C THR A 273 -16.88 0.72 7.46
N GLU A 274 -17.70 1.73 7.31
CA GLU A 274 -18.06 2.33 6.02
C GLU A 274 -17.90 3.85 6.04
N VAL A 275 -17.99 4.48 4.87
CA VAL A 275 -18.01 5.94 4.73
C VAL A 275 -19.34 6.47 5.21
N THR A 276 -19.32 7.46 6.10
CA THR A 276 -20.52 8.15 6.57
C THR A 276 -20.71 9.48 5.83
N GLU A 277 -21.88 10.07 5.98
CA GLU A 277 -22.19 11.39 5.42
C GLU A 277 -21.26 12.47 6.00
N GLU A 278 -20.99 12.41 7.29
CA GLU A 278 -20.10 13.34 7.98
C GLU A 278 -18.65 13.22 7.44
N ASP A 279 -18.22 12.02 7.07
CA ASP A 279 -16.91 11.81 6.44
C ASP A 279 -16.83 12.49 5.07
N ARG A 280 -17.89 12.35 4.23
CA ARG A 280 -17.96 12.98 2.89
C ARG A 280 -17.92 14.49 3.01
N GLN A 281 -18.80 15.03 3.85
CA GLN A 281 -18.90 16.46 4.06
C GLN A 281 -17.60 17.05 4.57
N PHE A 282 -16.96 16.39 5.55
CA PHE A 282 -15.65 16.82 6.07
C PHE A 282 -14.60 16.91 4.95
N VAL A 283 -14.51 15.91 4.07
CA VAL A 283 -13.54 15.89 2.98
C VAL A 283 -13.86 16.98 1.95
N LEU A 284 -15.12 17.12 1.54
CA LEU A 284 -15.57 18.12 0.56
C LEU A 284 -15.36 19.54 1.08
N ASP A 285 -15.72 19.84 2.32
CA ASP A 285 -15.56 21.17 2.91
C ASP A 285 -14.08 21.57 2.98
N ASN A 286 -13.23 20.62 3.43
CA ASN A 286 -11.80 20.88 3.54
C ASN A 286 -11.12 21.11 2.20
N ILE A 287 -11.48 20.35 1.16
CA ILE A 287 -10.86 20.54 -0.15
C ILE A 287 -11.36 21.80 -0.84
N ASN A 288 -12.67 22.08 -0.82
CA ASN A 288 -13.25 23.25 -1.45
C ASN A 288 -12.74 24.57 -0.84
N LYS A 289 -12.48 24.59 0.46
CA LYS A 289 -11.90 25.75 1.14
C LYS A 289 -10.48 26.07 0.68
N ARG A 290 -9.72 25.06 0.29
CA ARG A 290 -8.28 25.16 -0.02
C ARG A 290 -7.96 25.24 -1.51
N LEU A 291 -8.95 24.99 -2.33
CA LEU A 291 -8.82 25.07 -3.77
C LEU A 291 -9.63 26.21 -4.37
N ASN A 292 -9.09 26.74 -5.47
CA ASN A 292 -9.75 27.76 -6.28
C ASN A 292 -10.31 27.07 -7.54
N LEU A 293 -11.43 26.35 -7.35
CA LEU A 293 -12.12 25.63 -8.41
C LEU A 293 -13.20 26.51 -9.04
N ASP A 294 -13.42 26.39 -10.36
CA ASP A 294 -14.51 27.09 -11.06
C ASP A 294 -15.88 26.75 -10.45
N LYS A 295 -16.06 25.50 -10.01
CA LYS A 295 -17.22 25.01 -9.27
C LYS A 295 -16.74 24.18 -8.09
N PRO A 296 -17.24 24.44 -6.86
CA PRO A 296 -16.94 23.59 -5.71
C PRO A 296 -17.34 22.14 -5.97
N LEU A 297 -16.52 21.19 -5.49
CA LEU A 297 -16.85 19.78 -5.53
C LEU A 297 -18.06 19.49 -4.62
N SER A 298 -18.94 18.63 -5.09
CA SER A 298 -20.15 18.16 -4.41
C SER A 298 -20.18 16.63 -4.39
N GLU A 299 -21.15 16.07 -3.70
CA GLU A 299 -21.35 14.62 -3.68
C GLU A 299 -21.54 14.01 -5.08
N THR A 300 -22.17 14.75 -5.99
CA THR A 300 -22.38 14.30 -7.38
C THR A 300 -21.09 14.18 -8.18
N ASP A 301 -19.99 14.76 -7.69
CA ASP A 301 -18.67 14.67 -8.30
C ASP A 301 -17.84 13.47 -7.74
N ILE A 302 -18.38 12.75 -6.74
CA ILE A 302 -17.73 11.56 -6.16
C ILE A 302 -17.87 10.38 -7.13
N ILE A 303 -16.74 9.96 -7.70
CA ILE A 303 -16.67 8.80 -8.62
C ILE A 303 -16.64 7.50 -7.85
N SER A 304 -15.88 7.47 -6.75
CA SER A 304 -15.80 6.30 -5.86
C SER A 304 -15.25 6.70 -4.49
N GLU A 305 -15.43 5.79 -3.54
CA GLU A 305 -15.02 5.97 -2.15
C GLU A 305 -14.08 4.86 -1.72
N ARG A 306 -13.14 5.21 -0.84
CA ARG A 306 -12.29 4.24 -0.15
C ARG A 306 -12.46 4.42 1.34
N CYS A 307 -12.76 3.34 2.04
CA CYS A 307 -12.81 3.29 3.50
C CYS A 307 -11.81 2.25 3.99
N GLY A 308 -10.83 2.68 4.74
CA GLY A 308 -9.81 1.78 5.29
C GLY A 308 -9.64 1.99 6.78
N VAL A 309 -9.36 0.89 7.48
CA VAL A 309 -9.02 0.93 8.90
C VAL A 309 -7.53 0.72 9.08
N ARG A 310 -6.90 1.63 9.82
CA ARG A 310 -5.50 1.52 10.24
C ARG A 310 -5.45 0.78 11.57
N PRO A 311 -4.87 -0.41 11.64
CA PRO A 311 -4.61 -1.09 12.91
C PRO A 311 -3.40 -0.43 13.58
N LEU A 312 -3.64 0.34 14.64
CA LEU A 312 -2.59 0.98 15.43
C LEU A 312 -2.22 0.06 16.60
N VAL A 313 -0.93 -0.07 16.86
CA VAL A 313 -0.40 -1.01 17.83
C VAL A 313 -0.30 -0.37 19.22
N ILE A 314 -0.81 -1.05 20.22
CA ILE A 314 -0.64 -0.71 21.64
C ILE A 314 -0.27 -1.95 22.45
N LYS A 315 0.34 -1.76 23.61
CA LYS A 315 0.58 -2.89 24.52
C LYS A 315 -0.71 -3.37 25.15
N SER A 316 -0.81 -4.68 25.34
CA SER A 316 -1.94 -5.30 26.03
C SER A 316 -2.00 -4.77 27.47
N GLY A 317 -3.19 -4.31 27.89
CA GLY A 317 -3.38 -3.68 29.20
C GLY A 317 -3.28 -2.16 29.21
N GLU A 318 -2.71 -1.50 28.21
CA GLU A 318 -2.72 -0.05 28.11
C GLU A 318 -4.12 0.48 27.76
N LYS A 319 -4.52 1.55 28.47
CA LYS A 319 -5.77 2.27 28.20
C LYS A 319 -5.43 3.62 27.59
N ASN A 320 -5.67 3.78 26.31
CA ASN A 320 -5.55 5.06 25.62
C ASN A 320 -6.91 5.75 25.60
N ASN A 321 -7.16 6.62 26.59
CA ASN A 321 -8.49 7.21 26.79
C ASN A 321 -8.60 8.65 26.26
N THR A 322 -7.49 9.34 25.97
CA THR A 322 -7.50 10.73 25.50
C THR A 322 -7.19 10.85 24.02
N ASN A 323 -7.73 11.89 23.36
CA ASN A 323 -7.44 12.19 21.97
C ASN A 323 -5.96 12.54 21.74
N GLU A 324 -5.29 13.12 22.74
CA GLU A 324 -3.87 13.44 22.65
C GLU A 324 -2.99 12.19 22.66
N GLU A 325 -3.31 11.19 23.48
CA GLU A 325 -2.64 9.89 23.50
C GLU A 325 -2.85 9.17 22.16
N TRP A 326 -4.06 9.24 21.63
CA TRP A 326 -4.41 8.65 20.34
C TRP A 326 -3.55 9.19 19.18
N MET A 327 -3.37 10.51 19.09
CA MET A 327 -2.57 11.13 18.03
C MET A 327 -1.06 10.84 18.15
N LYS A 328 -0.59 10.43 19.34
CA LYS A 328 0.80 10.07 19.62
C LYS A 328 1.11 8.59 19.42
N LEU A 329 0.12 7.75 19.10
CA LEU A 329 0.35 6.33 18.88
C LEU A 329 1.37 6.09 17.76
N SER A 330 2.40 5.31 18.08
CA SER A 330 3.40 4.91 17.11
C SER A 330 2.76 4.07 16.00
N ARG A 331 3.22 4.29 14.78
CA ARG A 331 2.80 3.52 13.61
C ARG A 331 3.86 2.50 13.17
N LYS A 332 4.72 2.14 14.11
CA LYS A 332 5.66 1.04 13.94
C LYS A 332 4.90 -0.28 14.00
N HIS A 333 5.34 -1.29 13.24
CA HIS A 333 4.86 -2.65 13.41
C HIS A 333 5.45 -3.27 14.69
N ALA A 334 4.79 -4.29 15.20
CA ALA A 334 5.31 -5.15 16.25
C ALA A 334 5.14 -6.62 15.85
N VAL A 335 6.11 -7.43 16.25
CA VAL A 335 6.09 -8.88 16.03
C VAL A 335 6.20 -9.56 17.37
N ASP A 336 5.14 -10.27 17.77
CA ASP A 336 5.11 -11.08 19.00
C ASP A 336 5.44 -12.52 18.64
N VAL A 337 6.43 -13.08 19.31
CA VAL A 337 6.91 -14.45 19.07
C VAL A 337 6.74 -15.28 20.31
N ASP A 338 5.84 -16.26 20.27
CA ASP A 338 5.72 -17.30 21.29
C ASP A 338 6.63 -18.47 20.90
N CYS A 339 7.82 -18.54 21.53
CA CYS A 339 8.82 -19.57 21.23
C CYS A 339 8.35 -20.97 21.67
N GLU A 340 7.59 -21.07 22.74
CA GLU A 340 7.11 -22.36 23.27
C GLU A 340 6.07 -22.96 22.33
N LYS A 341 5.10 -22.15 21.91
CA LYS A 341 4.03 -22.59 21.01
C LYS A 341 4.42 -22.54 19.53
N LYS A 342 5.52 -21.90 19.19
CA LYS A 342 5.93 -21.60 17.78
C LYS A 342 4.85 -20.84 17.03
N HIS A 343 4.41 -19.73 17.60
CA HIS A 343 3.39 -18.85 17.06
C HIS A 343 3.95 -17.44 16.91
N ILE A 344 3.69 -16.81 15.77
CA ILE A 344 4.09 -15.44 15.49
C ILE A 344 2.85 -14.62 15.16
N SER A 345 2.72 -13.43 15.77
CA SER A 345 1.65 -12.47 15.46
C SER A 345 2.27 -11.17 14.98
N ILE A 346 1.81 -10.64 13.84
CA ILE A 346 2.30 -9.40 13.23
C ILE A 346 1.26 -8.31 13.38
N PHE A 347 1.58 -7.28 14.15
CA PHE A 347 0.70 -6.14 14.43
C PHE A 347 1.11 -4.90 13.64
N GLY A 348 0.13 -4.15 13.13
CA GLY A 348 0.31 -2.86 12.50
C GLY A 348 1.22 -2.89 11.27
N GLY A 349 2.00 -1.84 11.11
CA GLY A 349 2.98 -1.69 10.03
C GLY A 349 2.50 -0.84 8.87
N LYS A 350 3.47 -0.43 8.06
CA LYS A 350 3.29 0.33 6.84
C LYS A 350 3.84 -0.42 5.65
N LEU A 351 3.21 -0.26 4.50
CA LEU A 351 3.73 -0.79 3.24
C LEU A 351 5.19 -0.33 2.98
N THR A 352 5.51 0.90 3.34
CA THR A 352 6.87 1.46 3.21
C THR A 352 7.94 0.57 3.85
N ASP A 353 7.63 -0.10 4.97
CA ASP A 353 8.58 -0.92 5.74
C ASP A 353 8.45 -2.43 5.47
N CYS A 354 7.70 -2.82 4.46
CA CYS A 354 7.33 -4.22 4.21
C CYS A 354 8.54 -5.16 4.02
N LEU A 355 9.62 -4.69 3.41
CA LEU A 355 10.80 -5.54 3.21
C LEU A 355 11.48 -5.89 4.54
N ASN A 356 11.55 -4.94 5.48
CA ASN A 356 12.08 -5.21 6.82
C ASN A 356 11.20 -6.20 7.59
N VAL A 357 9.87 -6.10 7.45
CA VAL A 357 8.96 -7.10 8.04
C VAL A 357 9.26 -8.50 7.50
N GLY A 358 9.48 -8.64 6.19
CA GLY A 358 9.84 -9.93 5.60
C GLY A 358 11.13 -10.52 6.16
N GLU A 359 12.17 -9.69 6.37
CA GLU A 359 13.43 -10.11 7.00
C GLU A 359 13.21 -10.52 8.46
N GLU A 360 12.52 -9.68 9.25
CA GLU A 360 12.24 -9.93 10.67
C GLU A 360 11.47 -11.24 10.88
N ILE A 361 10.52 -11.56 10.01
CA ILE A 361 9.79 -12.83 10.08
C ILE A 361 10.68 -14.03 9.75
N CYS A 362 11.61 -13.91 8.82
CA CYS A 362 12.57 -14.98 8.57
C CYS A 362 13.47 -15.22 9.79
N GLU A 363 13.97 -14.17 10.43
CA GLU A 363 14.75 -14.26 11.66
C GLU A 363 13.92 -14.88 12.80
N ALA A 364 12.67 -14.47 12.98
CA ALA A 364 11.79 -15.03 13.98
C ALA A 364 11.52 -16.52 13.77
N VAL A 365 11.30 -16.95 12.52
CA VAL A 365 11.10 -18.37 12.18
C VAL A 365 12.37 -19.20 12.45
N GLN A 366 13.55 -18.65 12.18
CA GLN A 366 14.83 -19.32 12.52
C GLN A 366 15.02 -19.42 14.04
N GLN A 367 14.65 -18.41 14.82
CA GLN A 367 14.65 -18.47 16.30
C GLN A 367 13.75 -19.57 16.84
N LEU A 368 12.66 -19.90 16.14
CA LEU A 368 11.79 -21.05 16.46
C LEU A 368 12.39 -22.42 16.09
N GLY A 369 13.63 -22.45 15.58
CA GLY A 369 14.34 -23.68 15.21
C GLY A 369 13.96 -24.23 13.83
N ILE A 370 13.35 -23.42 12.97
CA ILE A 370 13.07 -23.81 11.58
C ILE A 370 14.27 -23.41 10.69
N HIS A 371 14.86 -24.39 10.04
CA HIS A 371 15.96 -24.18 9.12
C HIS A 371 15.45 -23.61 7.79
N LEU A 372 16.10 -22.54 7.31
CA LEU A 372 15.89 -21.95 5.99
C LEU A 372 17.09 -22.30 5.10
N PRO A 373 16.97 -23.23 4.15
CA PRO A 373 18.10 -23.70 3.35
C PRO A 373 18.84 -22.61 2.58
N ASP A 374 18.08 -21.64 2.05
CA ASP A 374 18.58 -20.53 1.21
C ASP A 374 18.55 -19.20 1.98
N GLU A 375 19.05 -19.17 3.21
CA GLU A 375 18.95 -18.03 4.14
C GLU A 375 19.33 -16.68 3.52
N LYS A 376 20.36 -16.64 2.69
CA LYS A 376 20.89 -15.41 2.06
C LYS A 376 20.23 -15.06 0.74
N ARG A 377 19.25 -15.83 0.29
CA ARG A 377 18.59 -15.57 -0.99
C ARG A 377 17.83 -14.26 -0.96
N LYS A 378 18.11 -13.41 -1.93
CA LYS A 378 17.33 -12.18 -2.16
C LYS A 378 15.95 -12.56 -2.69
N TRP A 379 14.91 -12.13 -2.01
CA TRP A 379 13.51 -12.52 -2.28
C TRP A 379 12.65 -11.37 -2.86
N TYR A 380 13.20 -10.17 -2.96
CA TYR A 380 12.52 -8.97 -3.40
C TYR A 380 13.23 -8.31 -4.59
N GLY A 381 12.53 -7.41 -5.26
CA GLY A 381 13.03 -6.63 -6.39
C GLY A 381 12.40 -7.03 -7.71
N GLU A 382 12.71 -6.28 -8.74
CA GLU A 382 12.30 -6.59 -10.11
C GLU A 382 13.06 -7.81 -10.65
N PRO A 383 12.51 -8.48 -11.68
CA PRO A 383 13.20 -9.57 -12.35
C PRO A 383 14.60 -9.16 -12.85
N PRO A 384 15.52 -10.12 -13.03
CA PRO A 384 16.85 -9.85 -13.55
C PRO A 384 16.84 -9.08 -14.87
N GLU A 385 17.85 -8.23 -15.06
CA GLU A 385 17.97 -7.39 -16.25
C GLU A 385 17.98 -8.18 -17.58
N ALA A 386 18.53 -9.38 -17.55
CA ALA A 386 18.52 -10.29 -18.72
C ALA A 386 17.08 -10.61 -19.18
N ILE A 387 16.15 -10.84 -18.24
CA ILE A 387 14.73 -11.09 -18.56
C ILE A 387 14.07 -9.83 -19.10
N ARG A 388 14.42 -8.67 -18.55
CA ARG A 388 13.90 -7.39 -19.05
C ARG A 388 14.39 -7.12 -20.46
N ASN A 389 15.65 -7.36 -20.76
CA ASN A 389 16.22 -7.16 -22.09
C ASN A 389 15.58 -8.11 -23.11
N GLU A 390 15.34 -9.37 -22.74
CA GLU A 390 14.59 -10.31 -23.58
C GLU A 390 13.17 -9.80 -23.87
N TYR A 391 12.47 -9.35 -22.84
CA TYR A 391 11.14 -8.74 -23.00
C TYR A 391 11.18 -7.55 -23.97
N LEU A 392 12.12 -6.61 -23.81
CA LEU A 392 12.24 -5.42 -24.65
C LEU A 392 12.59 -5.78 -26.10
N ASN A 393 13.45 -6.77 -26.32
CA ASN A 393 13.76 -7.27 -27.66
C ASN A 393 12.49 -7.80 -28.36
N GLN A 394 11.66 -8.54 -27.66
CA GLN A 394 10.39 -9.03 -28.20
C GLN A 394 9.39 -7.90 -28.48
N VAL A 395 9.32 -6.90 -27.60
CA VAL A 395 8.52 -5.68 -27.79
C VAL A 395 8.89 -4.96 -29.09
N ASP A 396 10.19 -4.76 -29.32
CA ASP A 396 10.71 -4.08 -30.50
C ASP A 396 10.40 -4.87 -31.78
N LEU A 397 10.63 -6.18 -31.78
CA LEU A 397 10.32 -7.06 -32.91
C LEU A 397 8.83 -7.07 -33.28
N MET A 398 7.95 -6.96 -32.29
CA MET A 398 6.49 -6.91 -32.49
C MET A 398 5.99 -5.50 -32.84
N GLY A 399 6.78 -4.48 -32.58
CA GLY A 399 6.33 -3.08 -32.66
C GLY A 399 5.20 -2.78 -31.67
N LEU A 400 5.23 -3.39 -30.48
CA LEU A 400 4.13 -3.37 -29.50
C LEU A 400 3.66 -1.97 -29.15
N ASP A 401 4.60 -1.00 -29.02
CA ASP A 401 4.27 0.36 -28.59
C ASP A 401 3.48 1.16 -29.63
N LYS A 402 3.43 0.69 -30.89
CA LYS A 402 2.54 1.23 -31.92
C LYS A 402 1.05 0.93 -31.65
N LEU A 403 0.78 -0.06 -30.78
CA LEU A 403 -0.57 -0.44 -30.36
C LEU A 403 -1.02 0.36 -29.11
N THR A 404 -0.17 1.24 -28.59
CA THR A 404 -0.54 2.10 -27.44
C THR A 404 -1.69 3.01 -27.83
N SER A 405 -2.77 3.01 -27.03
CA SER A 405 -3.93 3.90 -27.25
C SER A 405 -3.50 5.37 -27.12
N SER A 406 -4.08 6.23 -27.95
CA SER A 406 -3.72 7.67 -28.04
C SER A 406 -3.94 8.47 -26.75
N GLY A 407 -4.80 7.98 -25.84
CA GLY A 407 -5.05 8.60 -24.53
C GLY A 407 -4.24 8.01 -23.38
N ALA A 408 -3.34 7.04 -23.66
CA ALA A 408 -2.56 6.41 -22.61
C ALA A 408 -1.44 7.31 -22.10
N SER A 409 -1.24 7.34 -20.80
CA SER A 409 -0.19 8.13 -20.14
C SER A 409 1.22 7.57 -20.35
N GLU A 410 1.33 6.28 -20.67
CA GLU A 410 2.59 5.55 -20.89
C GLU A 410 2.44 4.55 -22.04
N VAL A 411 3.56 4.23 -22.68
CA VAL A 411 3.58 3.19 -23.72
C VAL A 411 3.24 1.81 -23.17
N LEU A 412 2.67 0.98 -24.01
CA LEU A 412 2.13 -0.32 -23.62
C LEU A 412 3.19 -1.24 -23.02
N SER A 413 4.39 -1.28 -23.58
CA SER A 413 5.51 -2.07 -23.08
C SER A 413 5.87 -1.73 -21.63
N THR A 414 5.95 -0.45 -21.29
CA THR A 414 6.27 0.01 -19.92
C THR A 414 5.20 -0.42 -18.94
N ARG A 415 3.91 -0.31 -19.30
CA ARG A 415 2.79 -0.72 -18.44
C ARG A 415 2.76 -2.21 -18.18
N LEU A 416 2.95 -3.04 -19.22
CA LEU A 416 2.96 -4.49 -19.08
C LEU A 416 4.14 -4.98 -18.23
N TRP A 417 5.34 -4.44 -18.45
CA TRP A 417 6.49 -4.78 -17.61
C TRP A 417 6.25 -4.42 -16.14
N ARG A 418 5.79 -3.21 -15.86
CA ARG A 418 5.52 -2.74 -14.50
C ARG A 418 4.52 -3.64 -13.76
N ARG A 419 3.44 -4.05 -14.42
CA ARG A 419 2.37 -4.85 -13.82
C ARG A 419 2.74 -6.32 -13.66
N TYR A 420 3.42 -6.87 -14.64
CA TYR A 420 3.59 -8.32 -14.77
C TYR A 420 5.04 -8.80 -14.64
N GLY A 421 6.02 -7.93 -14.73
CA GLY A 421 7.44 -8.31 -14.70
C GLY A 421 7.76 -9.38 -15.74
N ALA A 422 8.42 -10.46 -15.35
CA ALA A 422 8.76 -11.57 -16.24
C ALA A 422 7.53 -12.22 -16.92
N GLN A 423 6.35 -12.18 -16.30
CA GLN A 423 5.13 -12.73 -16.91
C GLN A 423 4.62 -11.89 -18.10
N ALA A 424 5.13 -10.67 -18.29
CA ALA A 424 4.79 -9.86 -19.46
C ALA A 424 5.17 -10.54 -20.79
N ILE A 425 6.23 -11.39 -20.78
CA ILE A 425 6.60 -12.19 -21.97
C ILE A 425 5.46 -13.07 -22.45
N GLY A 426 4.74 -13.75 -21.54
CA GLY A 426 3.57 -14.54 -21.89
C GLY A 426 2.40 -13.73 -22.44
N LEU A 427 2.29 -12.45 -22.05
CA LEU A 427 1.29 -11.54 -22.65
C LEU A 427 1.66 -11.17 -24.10
N LEU A 428 2.94 -11.03 -24.43
CA LEU A 428 3.40 -10.84 -25.79
C LEU A 428 3.05 -12.04 -26.68
N GLU A 429 3.15 -13.26 -26.15
CA GLU A 429 2.74 -14.48 -26.86
C GLU A 429 1.24 -14.46 -27.15
N ASN A 430 0.40 -14.13 -26.16
CA ASN A 430 -1.05 -14.00 -26.38
C ASN A 430 -1.39 -12.94 -27.45
N ILE A 431 -0.70 -11.80 -27.48
CA ILE A 431 -0.91 -10.75 -28.48
C ILE A 431 -0.42 -11.19 -29.86
N ARG A 432 0.64 -12.00 -29.92
CA ARG A 432 1.18 -12.53 -31.20
C ARG A 432 0.21 -13.55 -31.81
N GLU A 433 -0.40 -14.38 -30.97
CA GLU A 433 -1.41 -15.37 -31.39
C GLU A 433 -2.72 -14.71 -31.82
N ASP A 434 -3.14 -13.67 -31.08
CA ASP A 434 -4.37 -12.91 -31.36
C ASP A 434 -4.13 -11.41 -31.12
N PRO A 435 -3.91 -10.60 -32.18
CA PRO A 435 -3.72 -9.15 -32.06
C PRO A 435 -4.88 -8.39 -31.40
N GLU A 436 -6.11 -8.96 -31.38
CA GLU A 436 -7.25 -8.36 -30.67
C GLU A 436 -7.01 -8.27 -29.16
N MET A 437 -6.12 -9.10 -28.61
CA MET A 437 -5.74 -9.09 -27.19
C MET A 437 -5.02 -7.81 -26.77
N ALA A 438 -4.45 -7.05 -27.70
CA ALA A 438 -3.84 -5.74 -27.43
C ALA A 438 -4.85 -4.59 -27.40
N LYS A 439 -6.10 -4.81 -27.81
CA LYS A 439 -7.14 -3.77 -27.78
C LYS A 439 -7.52 -3.38 -26.34
N PRO A 440 -7.90 -2.11 -26.10
CA PRO A 440 -8.40 -1.69 -24.79
C PRO A 440 -9.53 -2.60 -24.29
N LEU A 441 -9.48 -2.93 -23.01
CA LEU A 441 -10.52 -3.70 -22.35
C LEU A 441 -11.79 -2.87 -22.18
N ILE A 442 -11.63 -1.62 -21.79
CA ILE A 442 -12.66 -0.60 -21.66
C ILE A 442 -12.11 0.69 -22.28
N GLU A 443 -12.92 1.34 -23.12
CA GLU A 443 -12.53 2.62 -23.74
C GLU A 443 -12.14 3.66 -22.68
N GLY A 444 -11.09 4.42 -22.97
CA GLY A 444 -10.56 5.43 -22.06
C GLY A 444 -9.76 4.89 -20.87
N THR A 445 -9.49 3.58 -20.85
CA THR A 445 -8.66 2.97 -19.80
C THR A 445 -7.32 2.44 -20.35
N ASP A 446 -6.37 2.24 -19.44
CA ASP A 446 -5.02 1.77 -19.74
C ASP A 446 -4.89 0.22 -19.65
N TYR A 447 -6.00 -0.50 -19.66
CA TYR A 447 -6.00 -1.97 -19.59
C TYR A 447 -6.41 -2.57 -20.92
N ILE A 448 -5.67 -3.61 -21.35
CA ILE A 448 -5.94 -4.34 -22.59
C ILE A 448 -6.54 -5.72 -22.32
N ARG A 449 -7.14 -6.34 -23.33
CA ARG A 449 -7.90 -7.58 -23.18
C ARG A 449 -7.09 -8.75 -22.62
N CYS A 450 -5.81 -8.90 -23.02
CA CYS A 450 -4.96 -9.97 -22.50
C CYS A 450 -4.69 -9.84 -20.98
N GLU A 451 -4.77 -8.64 -20.40
CA GLU A 451 -4.60 -8.46 -18.96
C GLU A 451 -5.75 -9.08 -18.17
N LEU A 452 -6.99 -9.06 -18.69
CA LEU A 452 -8.12 -9.75 -18.07
C LEU A 452 -7.93 -11.26 -18.16
N THR A 453 -7.49 -11.78 -19.31
CA THR A 453 -7.18 -13.20 -19.47
C THR A 453 -6.08 -13.67 -18.52
N GLN A 454 -5.02 -12.86 -18.37
CA GLN A 454 -3.95 -13.10 -17.39
C GLN A 454 -4.49 -13.14 -15.96
N ALA A 455 -5.31 -12.16 -15.60
CA ALA A 455 -5.91 -12.08 -14.27
C ALA A 455 -6.80 -13.32 -13.98
N ALA A 456 -7.63 -13.73 -14.93
CA ALA A 456 -8.51 -14.88 -14.79
C ALA A 456 -7.74 -16.21 -14.65
N ARG A 457 -6.64 -16.37 -15.38
CA ARG A 457 -5.90 -17.64 -15.43
C ARG A 457 -4.79 -17.75 -14.37
N ARG A 458 -4.20 -16.62 -13.94
CA ARG A 458 -2.95 -16.61 -13.17
C ARG A 458 -2.95 -15.68 -11.94
N GLU A 459 -4.02 -14.92 -11.71
CA GLU A 459 -4.05 -13.97 -10.62
C GLU A 459 -5.19 -14.21 -9.62
N MET A 460 -5.74 -15.41 -9.62
CA MET A 460 -6.66 -15.93 -8.60
C MET A 460 -7.90 -15.04 -8.41
N ILE A 461 -8.38 -14.37 -9.45
CA ILE A 461 -9.64 -13.62 -9.39
C ILE A 461 -10.82 -14.58 -9.37
N VAL A 462 -11.75 -14.35 -8.45
CA VAL A 462 -12.99 -15.14 -8.28
C VAL A 462 -14.21 -14.27 -8.61
N THR A 463 -14.13 -12.98 -8.35
CA THR A 463 -15.19 -12.00 -8.60
C THR A 463 -14.68 -10.87 -9.49
N LEU A 464 -15.62 -10.15 -10.13
CA LEU A 464 -15.29 -8.96 -10.92
C LEU A 464 -14.62 -7.89 -10.05
N GLU A 465 -15.03 -7.77 -8.80
CA GLU A 465 -14.45 -6.82 -7.84
C GLU A 465 -12.96 -7.10 -7.59
N ASP A 466 -12.51 -8.36 -7.58
CA ASP A 466 -11.10 -8.72 -7.42
C ASP A 466 -10.26 -8.09 -8.53
N PHE A 467 -10.78 -8.13 -9.76
CA PHE A 467 -10.11 -7.52 -10.90
C PHE A 467 -10.14 -6.00 -10.83
N LEU A 468 -11.32 -5.40 -10.68
CA LEU A 468 -11.49 -3.95 -10.76
C LEU A 468 -10.76 -3.21 -9.64
N ARG A 469 -10.88 -3.67 -8.40
CA ARG A 469 -10.33 -2.97 -7.23
C ARG A 469 -8.90 -3.36 -6.87
N ARG A 470 -8.47 -4.59 -7.18
CA ARG A 470 -7.21 -5.14 -6.66
C ARG A 470 -6.19 -5.50 -7.72
N ARG A 471 -6.62 -5.93 -8.91
CA ARG A 471 -5.68 -6.21 -10.02
C ARG A 471 -5.55 -5.06 -10.99
N SER A 472 -6.50 -4.11 -10.96
CA SER A 472 -6.51 -2.94 -11.83
C SER A 472 -6.76 -1.64 -11.06
N LYS A 473 -6.82 -0.53 -11.78
CA LYS A 473 -7.25 0.81 -11.33
C LYS A 473 -8.57 1.25 -11.99
N LEU A 474 -9.32 0.30 -12.48
CA LEU A 474 -10.55 0.58 -13.22
C LEU A 474 -11.66 1.14 -12.35
#